data_26566321acadff922749957bf9c6a642
#
_entry.id   26566321acadff922749957bf9c6a642
#
_cell.length_a   1.000
_cell.length_b   1.000
_cell.length_c   1.000
_cell.angle_alpha   90.00
_cell.angle_beta   90.00
_cell.angle_gamma   90.00
#
_symmetry.space_group_name_H-M   'P 1'
#
loop_
_entity.id
_entity.type
_entity.pdbx_description
1 polymer ?
#
loop_
_entity_poly.entity_id
_entity_poly.type
_entity_poly.pdbx_seq_one_letter_code
_entity_poly.pdbx_strand_id
1 'polypeptide(L)'
;MSFFRRVLDRLSSTPREPQRLDYLNEALALERVGDFVAALTSYRLGLRDNPNDPRILQNMAIAFTKTGQPDEAIRHYRRALELDDSLSGAHYGLAFLHLKRGDTDKAAEHLRAFLTKPPRGSDADRWIQHAGTTLRDLEETPAAAVGSA
;
A
#
# COMPACT_ATOMS: atom_id res chain seq x y z
N MET A 1 27.10 52.94 -2.54
CA MET A 1 25.99 52.47 -3.39
C MET A 1 25.83 50.95 -3.38
N SER A 2 26.85 50.16 -3.06
CA SER A 2 26.75 48.67 -3.11
C SER A 2 26.14 48.03 -1.86
N PHE A 3 26.13 48.69 -0.70
CA PHE A 3 25.63 48.10 0.55
C PHE A 3 24.06 48.06 0.58
N PHE A 4 23.42 49.12 0.18
CA PHE A 4 21.96 49.19 0.10
C PHE A 4 21.35 48.23 -0.95
N ARG A 5 22.07 48.03 -2.05
CA ARG A 5 21.65 47.07 -3.10
C ARG A 5 21.69 45.61 -2.59
N ARG A 6 22.71 45.26 -1.81
CA ARG A 6 22.84 43.94 -1.19
C ARG A 6 21.81 43.69 -0.08
N VAL A 7 21.35 44.72 0.61
CA VAL A 7 20.29 44.61 1.61
C VAL A 7 18.93 44.48 0.93
N LEU A 8 18.70 45.21 -0.15
CA LEU A 8 17.47 45.07 -0.95
C LEU A 8 17.38 43.72 -1.66
N ASP A 9 18.50 43.20 -2.16
CA ASP A 9 18.55 41.84 -2.76
C ASP A 9 18.31 40.72 -1.73
N ARG A 10 18.63 40.96 -0.44
CA ARG A 10 18.26 40.04 0.64
C ARG A 10 16.82 40.16 1.08
N LEU A 11 16.19 41.31 0.87
CA LEU A 11 14.76 41.51 1.18
C LEU A 11 13.84 41.12 0.00
N SER A 12 14.40 41.03 -1.19
CA SER A 12 13.72 40.51 -2.39
C SER A 12 13.97 39.01 -2.63
N SER A 13 14.49 38.28 -1.65
CA SER A 13 14.34 36.83 -1.70
C SER A 13 12.84 36.55 -1.78
N THR A 14 12.37 36.28 -2.99
CA THR A 14 11.02 35.70 -3.21
C THR A 14 10.74 34.73 -2.10
N PRO A 15 9.57 34.82 -1.43
CA PRO A 15 9.17 33.79 -0.49
C PRO A 15 9.40 32.47 -1.22
N ARG A 16 10.28 31.60 -0.69
CA ARG A 16 10.37 30.22 -1.17
C ARG A 16 8.93 29.75 -1.12
N GLU A 17 8.37 29.44 -2.28
CA GLU A 17 7.08 28.74 -2.29
C GLU A 17 7.18 27.66 -1.23
N PRO A 18 6.21 27.57 -0.30
CA PRO A 18 6.26 26.54 0.72
C PRO A 18 6.49 25.23 -0.01
N GLN A 19 7.62 24.57 0.26
CA GLN A 19 7.93 23.28 -0.36
C GLN A 19 6.68 22.44 -0.16
N ARG A 20 6.04 22.08 -1.24
CA ARG A 20 4.87 21.21 -1.23
C ARG A 20 5.32 19.96 -0.49
N LEU A 21 4.80 19.77 0.72
CA LEU A 21 5.19 18.66 1.56
C LEU A 21 4.89 17.37 0.79
N ASP A 22 5.92 16.59 0.55
CA ASP A 22 5.78 15.30 -0.11
C ASP A 22 5.38 14.27 0.95
N TYR A 23 4.09 14.28 1.27
CA TYR A 23 3.51 13.41 2.28
C TYR A 23 3.71 11.92 1.99
N LEU A 24 3.81 11.53 0.71
CA LEU A 24 4.09 10.15 0.35
C LEU A 24 5.50 9.73 0.77
N ASN A 25 6.50 10.54 0.45
CA ASN A 25 7.88 10.26 0.86
C ASN A 25 8.07 10.32 2.38
N GLU A 26 7.39 11.24 3.07
CA GLU A 26 7.38 11.30 4.53
C GLU A 26 6.78 10.03 5.14
N ALA A 27 5.63 9.59 4.64
CA ALA A 27 4.98 8.36 5.11
C ALA A 27 5.86 7.12 4.88
N LEU A 28 6.49 7.00 3.71
CA LEU A 28 7.41 5.90 3.41
C LEU A 28 8.64 5.92 4.33
N ALA A 29 9.15 7.08 4.70
CA ALA A 29 10.24 7.20 5.66
C ALA A 29 9.82 6.74 7.06
N LEU A 30 8.60 7.08 7.51
CA LEU A 30 8.03 6.65 8.78
C LEU A 30 7.79 5.13 8.80
N GLU A 31 7.34 4.53 7.71
CA GLU A 31 7.22 3.07 7.59
C GLU A 31 8.57 2.35 7.75
N ARG A 32 9.64 2.90 7.16
CA ARG A 32 10.98 2.30 7.28
C ARG A 32 11.47 2.20 8.72
N VAL A 33 11.06 3.12 9.57
CA VAL A 33 11.39 3.09 11.01
C VAL A 33 10.31 2.40 11.85
N GLY A 34 9.28 1.84 11.21
CA GLY A 34 8.20 1.09 11.86
C GLY A 34 7.11 1.96 12.49
N ASP A 35 7.11 3.26 12.27
CA ASP A 35 6.07 4.16 12.78
C ASP A 35 4.87 4.22 11.83
N PHE A 36 4.12 3.13 11.78
CA PHE A 36 2.94 3.01 10.90
C PHE A 36 1.80 3.94 11.29
N VAL A 37 1.69 4.33 12.56
CA VAL A 37 0.66 5.27 13.02
C VAL A 37 0.93 6.67 12.47
N ALA A 38 2.16 7.15 12.59
CA ALA A 38 2.56 8.43 12.00
C ALA A 38 2.49 8.39 10.47
N ALA A 39 2.90 7.26 9.84
CA ALA A 39 2.80 7.07 8.41
C ALA A 39 1.35 7.20 7.91
N LEU A 40 0.38 6.62 8.60
CA LEU A 40 -1.05 6.77 8.27
C LEU A 40 -1.51 8.23 8.27
N THR A 41 -1.00 9.03 9.19
CA THR A 41 -1.30 10.48 9.23
C THR A 41 -0.77 11.18 7.97
N SER A 42 0.48 10.92 7.59
CA SER A 42 1.08 11.49 6.38
C SER A 42 0.38 10.99 5.11
N TYR A 43 0.02 9.71 5.04
CA TYR A 43 -0.76 9.17 3.93
C TYR A 43 -2.14 9.84 3.78
N ARG A 44 -2.85 10.10 4.89
CA ARG A 44 -4.13 10.82 4.85
C ARG A 44 -3.98 12.22 4.28
N LEU A 45 -2.91 12.92 4.62
CA LEU A 45 -2.61 14.24 4.06
C LEU A 45 -2.29 14.14 2.56
N GLY A 46 -1.50 13.14 2.15
CA GLY A 46 -1.21 12.87 0.74
C GLY A 46 -2.47 12.51 -0.05
N LEU A 47 -3.37 11.72 0.52
CA LEU A 47 -4.62 11.33 -0.10
C LEU A 47 -5.60 12.51 -0.23
N ARG A 48 -5.58 13.46 0.72
CA ARG A 48 -6.34 14.71 0.61
C ARG A 48 -5.92 15.51 -0.61
N ASP A 49 -4.61 15.57 -0.89
CA ASP A 49 -4.08 16.29 -2.05
C ASP A 49 -4.30 15.51 -3.36
N ASN A 50 -4.24 14.18 -3.30
CA ASN A 50 -4.43 13.28 -4.45
C ASN A 50 -5.39 12.15 -4.07
N PRO A 51 -6.72 12.38 -4.09
CA PRO A 51 -7.72 11.42 -3.57
C PRO A 51 -7.78 10.09 -4.34
N ASN A 52 -7.29 10.07 -5.55
CA ASN A 52 -7.32 8.91 -6.46
C ASN A 52 -5.91 8.38 -6.77
N ASP A 53 -4.95 8.56 -5.88
CA ASP A 53 -3.63 7.93 -6.03
C ASP A 53 -3.68 6.49 -5.48
N PRO A 54 -3.65 5.48 -6.37
CA PRO A 54 -3.76 4.08 -5.94
C PRO A 54 -2.55 3.61 -5.12
N ARG A 55 -1.39 4.25 -5.28
CA ARG A 55 -0.18 3.91 -4.51
C ARG A 55 -0.33 4.33 -3.05
N ILE A 56 -0.88 5.53 -2.79
CA ILE A 56 -1.16 5.98 -1.42
C ILE A 56 -2.16 5.04 -0.76
N LEU A 57 -3.25 4.69 -1.45
CA LEU A 57 -4.26 3.77 -0.95
C LEU A 57 -3.69 2.38 -0.63
N GLN A 58 -2.85 1.82 -1.50
CA GLN A 58 -2.18 0.55 -1.26
C GLN A 58 -1.25 0.61 -0.04
N ASN A 59 -0.45 1.67 0.08
CA ASN A 59 0.46 1.82 1.21
C ASN A 59 -0.29 2.05 2.53
N MET A 60 -1.40 2.81 2.51
CA MET A 60 -2.30 2.91 3.67
C MET A 60 -2.84 1.53 4.09
N ALA A 61 -3.22 0.69 3.13
CA ALA A 61 -3.69 -0.65 3.42
C ALA A 61 -2.61 -1.52 4.09
N ILE A 62 -1.35 -1.40 3.65
CA ILE A 62 -0.22 -2.06 4.31
C ILE A 62 -0.08 -1.57 5.76
N ALA A 63 -0.10 -0.25 5.97
CA ALA A 63 0.00 0.33 7.31
C ALA A 63 -1.17 -0.08 8.22
N PHE A 64 -2.40 -0.14 7.71
CA PHE A 64 -3.55 -0.66 8.45
C PHE A 64 -3.40 -2.15 8.79
N THR A 65 -2.83 -2.95 7.91
CA THR A 65 -2.52 -4.35 8.20
C THR A 65 -1.52 -4.45 9.35
N LYS A 66 -0.47 -3.64 9.32
CA LYS A 66 0.58 -3.62 10.36
C LYS A 66 0.08 -3.10 11.71
N THR A 67 -0.92 -2.25 11.73
CA THR A 67 -1.54 -1.72 12.95
C THR A 67 -2.75 -2.52 13.45
N GLY A 68 -3.01 -3.69 12.85
CA GLY A 68 -4.08 -4.59 13.29
C GLY A 68 -5.48 -4.11 12.94
N GLN A 69 -5.64 -3.40 11.83
CA GLN A 69 -6.91 -2.87 11.33
C GLN A 69 -7.26 -3.51 9.97
N PRO A 70 -7.62 -4.80 9.92
CA PRO A 70 -7.80 -5.53 8.68
C PRO A 70 -8.99 -5.05 7.85
N ASP A 71 -10.06 -4.55 8.46
CA ASP A 71 -11.22 -4.03 7.74
C ASP A 71 -10.87 -2.76 6.95
N GLU A 72 -10.11 -1.86 7.58
CA GLU A 72 -9.60 -0.66 6.91
C GLU A 72 -8.62 -1.04 5.79
N ALA A 73 -7.74 -2.00 6.03
CA ALA A 73 -6.80 -2.49 5.03
C ALA A 73 -7.53 -3.04 3.79
N ILE A 74 -8.53 -3.89 3.97
CA ILE A 74 -9.33 -4.46 2.88
C ILE A 74 -10.01 -3.34 2.09
N ARG A 75 -10.61 -2.35 2.76
CA ARG A 75 -11.28 -1.23 2.09
C ARG A 75 -10.34 -0.44 1.21
N HIS A 76 -9.14 -0.13 1.70
CA HIS A 76 -8.13 0.64 0.98
C HIS A 76 -7.51 -0.14 -0.18
N TYR A 77 -7.20 -1.43 0.00
CA TYR A 77 -6.77 -2.28 -1.11
C TYR A 77 -7.82 -2.39 -2.22
N ARG A 78 -9.07 -2.59 -1.86
CA ARG A 78 -10.16 -2.65 -2.85
C ARG A 78 -10.29 -1.35 -3.62
N ARG A 79 -10.24 -0.22 -2.93
CA ARG A 79 -10.27 1.10 -3.58
C ARG A 79 -9.07 1.31 -4.50
N ALA A 80 -7.88 0.89 -4.09
CA ALA A 80 -6.70 0.95 -4.94
C ALA A 80 -6.88 0.13 -6.23
N LEU A 81 -7.42 -1.08 -6.14
CA LEU A 81 -7.69 -1.94 -7.30
C LEU A 81 -8.82 -1.43 -8.20
N GLU A 82 -9.81 -0.70 -7.68
CA GLU A 82 -10.80 0.00 -8.51
C GLU A 82 -10.17 1.07 -9.39
N LEU A 83 -9.09 1.69 -8.93
CA LEU A 83 -8.35 2.73 -9.65
C LEU A 83 -7.28 2.16 -10.58
N ASP A 84 -6.63 1.07 -10.17
CA ASP A 84 -5.60 0.35 -10.91
C ASP A 84 -5.64 -1.14 -10.55
N ASP A 85 -6.25 -1.94 -11.39
CA ASP A 85 -6.41 -3.39 -11.18
C ASP A 85 -5.13 -4.19 -11.40
N SER A 86 -4.07 -3.56 -11.87
CA SER A 86 -2.76 -4.17 -12.10
C SER A 86 -1.83 -4.16 -10.87
N LEU A 87 -2.28 -3.59 -9.74
CA LEU A 87 -1.50 -3.53 -8.51
C LEU A 87 -1.33 -4.91 -7.87
N SER A 88 -0.24 -5.59 -8.20
CA SER A 88 0.06 -6.93 -7.68
C SER A 88 0.14 -6.96 -6.15
N GLY A 89 0.73 -5.94 -5.53
CA GLY A 89 0.81 -5.83 -4.08
C GLY A 89 -0.55 -5.75 -3.39
N ALA A 90 -1.53 -5.10 -4.01
CA ALA A 90 -2.90 -5.04 -3.48
C ALA A 90 -3.60 -6.40 -3.56
N HIS A 91 -3.43 -7.13 -4.65
CA HIS A 91 -3.94 -8.51 -4.76
C HIS A 91 -3.30 -9.44 -3.72
N TYR A 92 -1.98 -9.37 -3.56
CA TYR A 92 -1.27 -10.16 -2.55
C TYR A 92 -1.79 -9.84 -1.13
N GLY A 93 -1.88 -8.55 -0.78
CA GLY A 93 -2.37 -8.12 0.53
C GLY A 93 -3.80 -8.59 0.81
N LEU A 94 -4.72 -8.45 -0.15
CA LEU A 94 -6.10 -8.92 -0.02
C LEU A 94 -6.18 -10.44 0.14
N ALA A 95 -5.39 -11.20 -0.61
CA ALA A 95 -5.37 -12.66 -0.54
C ALA A 95 -5.09 -13.11 0.89
N PHE A 96 -4.05 -12.60 1.52
CA PHE A 96 -3.68 -13.02 2.88
C PHE A 96 -4.62 -12.47 3.96
N LEU A 97 -5.22 -11.31 3.77
CA LEU A 97 -6.27 -10.81 4.67
C LEU A 97 -7.53 -11.67 4.61
N HIS A 98 -7.96 -12.09 3.41
CA HIS A 98 -9.09 -13.02 3.25
C HIS A 98 -8.76 -14.41 3.80
N LEU A 99 -7.55 -14.91 3.56
CA LEU A 99 -7.10 -16.19 4.11
C LEU A 99 -7.17 -16.19 5.65
N LYS A 100 -6.69 -15.12 6.29
CA LYS A 100 -6.75 -14.95 7.75
C LYS A 100 -8.19 -14.94 8.28
N ARG A 101 -9.16 -14.54 7.47
CA ARG A 101 -10.60 -14.57 7.79
C ARG A 101 -11.27 -15.91 7.50
N GLY A 102 -10.55 -16.85 6.90
CA GLY A 102 -11.09 -18.12 6.46
C GLY A 102 -11.88 -18.05 5.15
N ASP A 103 -11.83 -16.92 4.42
CA ASP A 103 -12.46 -16.74 3.11
C ASP A 103 -11.50 -17.23 2.01
N THR A 104 -11.43 -18.56 1.89
CA THR A 104 -10.46 -19.23 1.02
C THR A 104 -10.74 -18.98 -0.47
N ASP A 105 -12.00 -18.82 -0.85
CA ASP A 105 -12.37 -18.58 -2.25
C ASP A 105 -11.88 -17.21 -2.74
N LYS A 106 -12.10 -16.16 -1.96
CA LYS A 106 -11.59 -14.83 -2.26
C LYS A 106 -10.07 -14.78 -2.20
N ALA A 107 -9.46 -15.48 -1.24
CA ALA A 107 -8.02 -15.58 -1.15
C ALA A 107 -7.43 -16.21 -2.42
N ALA A 108 -7.99 -17.32 -2.89
CA ALA A 108 -7.56 -17.98 -4.12
C ALA A 108 -7.74 -17.09 -5.36
N GLU A 109 -8.87 -16.37 -5.47
CA GLU A 109 -9.12 -15.41 -6.55
C GLU A 109 -8.02 -14.35 -6.63
N HIS A 110 -7.68 -13.72 -5.50
CA HIS A 110 -6.62 -12.71 -5.46
C HIS A 110 -5.21 -13.28 -5.69
N LEU A 111 -4.93 -14.50 -5.23
CA LEU A 111 -3.66 -15.17 -5.53
C LEU A 111 -3.49 -15.46 -7.02
N ARG A 112 -4.56 -15.90 -7.71
CA ARG A 112 -4.53 -16.08 -9.18
C ARG A 112 -4.28 -14.74 -9.89
N ALA A 113 -4.96 -13.68 -9.47
CA ALA A 113 -4.75 -12.34 -10.03
C ALA A 113 -3.31 -11.86 -9.83
N PHE A 114 -2.73 -12.06 -8.65
CA PHE A 114 -1.33 -11.76 -8.36
C PHE A 114 -0.37 -12.52 -9.29
N LEU A 115 -0.58 -13.81 -9.47
CA LEU A 115 0.27 -14.68 -10.28
C LEU A 115 0.14 -14.41 -11.79
N THR A 116 -0.97 -13.82 -12.23
CA THR A 116 -1.18 -13.43 -13.63
C THR A 116 -0.32 -12.22 -14.01
N LYS A 117 -0.16 -11.27 -13.11
CA LYS A 117 0.68 -10.07 -13.29
C LYS A 117 1.59 -9.89 -12.07
N PRO A 118 2.59 -10.76 -11.88
CA PRO A 118 3.43 -10.71 -10.69
C PRO A 118 4.33 -9.46 -10.70
N PRO A 119 4.84 -9.05 -9.53
CA PRO A 119 5.80 -7.95 -9.44
C PRO A 119 7.11 -8.32 -10.14
N ARG A 120 7.92 -7.31 -10.46
CA ARG A 120 9.26 -7.46 -11.00
C ARG A 120 10.28 -7.02 -9.95
N GLY A 121 11.48 -7.58 -10.00
CA GLY A 121 12.59 -7.22 -9.12
C GLY A 121 13.20 -8.42 -8.41
N SER A 122 14.28 -8.19 -7.69
CA SER A 122 15.07 -9.24 -7.02
C SER A 122 14.32 -10.02 -5.94
N ASP A 123 13.33 -9.39 -5.30
CA ASP A 123 12.54 -10.02 -4.26
C ASP A 123 11.23 -10.66 -4.76
N ALA A 124 10.92 -10.48 -6.05
CA ALA A 124 9.67 -10.95 -6.66
C ALA A 124 9.51 -12.47 -6.55
N ASP A 125 10.58 -13.22 -6.79
CA ASP A 125 10.54 -14.69 -6.78
C ASP A 125 10.05 -15.27 -5.45
N ARG A 126 10.43 -14.67 -4.33
CA ARG A 126 9.97 -15.08 -3.00
C ARG A 126 8.46 -14.94 -2.84
N TRP A 127 7.92 -13.81 -3.29
CA TRP A 127 6.48 -13.55 -3.21
C TRP A 127 5.68 -14.41 -4.17
N ILE A 128 6.20 -14.63 -5.38
CA ILE A 128 5.61 -15.50 -6.40
C ILE A 128 5.57 -16.95 -5.90
N GLN A 129 6.68 -17.44 -5.35
CA GLN A 129 6.77 -18.79 -4.79
C GLN A 129 5.78 -18.98 -3.62
N HIS A 130 5.72 -18.03 -2.70
CA HIS A 130 4.80 -18.08 -1.55
C HIS A 130 3.33 -18.07 -2.01
N ALA A 131 2.97 -17.18 -2.94
CA ALA A 131 1.62 -17.13 -3.48
C ALA A 131 1.25 -18.42 -4.23
N GLY A 132 2.14 -18.95 -5.03
CA GLY A 132 1.92 -20.19 -5.79
C GLY A 132 1.74 -21.40 -4.89
N THR A 133 2.56 -21.54 -3.86
CA THR A 133 2.43 -22.63 -2.87
C THR A 133 1.11 -22.51 -2.11
N THR A 134 0.79 -21.31 -1.63
CA THR A 134 -0.47 -21.07 -0.90
C THR A 134 -1.70 -21.37 -1.77
N LEU A 135 -1.69 -20.95 -3.02
CA LEU A 135 -2.80 -21.23 -3.94
C LEU A 135 -2.98 -22.74 -4.17
N ARG A 136 -1.89 -23.46 -4.36
CA ARG A 136 -1.93 -24.94 -4.52
C ARG A 136 -2.53 -25.60 -3.29
N ASP A 137 -2.09 -25.22 -2.11
CA ASP A 137 -2.61 -25.77 -0.85
C ASP A 137 -4.11 -25.52 -0.70
N LEU A 138 -4.61 -24.35 -1.11
CA LEU A 138 -6.04 -24.03 -1.09
C LEU A 138 -6.84 -24.87 -2.10
N GLU A 139 -6.28 -25.17 -3.26
CA GLU A 139 -6.92 -25.95 -4.31
C GLU A 139 -6.92 -27.46 -3.99
N GLU A 140 -5.90 -27.95 -3.28
CA GLU A 140 -5.79 -29.35 -2.87
C GLU A 140 -6.61 -29.68 -1.61
N THR A 141 -7.00 -28.68 -0.82
CA THR A 141 -7.81 -28.85 0.40
C THR A 141 -9.21 -28.27 0.13
N PRO A 142 -10.13 -29.00 -0.51
CA PRO A 142 -11.47 -28.47 -0.73
C PRO A 142 -12.19 -28.22 0.58
N ALA A 143 -12.91 -27.08 0.67
CA ALA A 143 -13.68 -26.63 1.83
C ALA A 143 -14.75 -27.63 2.32
N ALA A 144 -14.96 -28.74 1.61
CA ALA A 144 -15.91 -29.80 1.93
C ALA A 144 -15.48 -30.73 3.08
N ALA A 145 -14.25 -30.64 3.60
CA ALA A 145 -13.78 -31.50 4.69
C ALA A 145 -14.12 -30.99 6.10
N VAL A 146 -14.76 -29.84 6.27
CA VAL A 146 -15.10 -29.24 7.58
C VAL A 146 -16.59 -29.38 7.93
N GLY A 147 -17.35 -30.14 7.19
CA GLY A 147 -18.81 -30.20 7.33
C GLY A 147 -19.44 -31.58 7.59
N SER A 148 -18.71 -32.53 8.17
CA SER A 148 -19.33 -33.80 8.59
C SER A 148 -18.76 -34.33 9.91
N ALA A 149 -19.29 -33.81 10.96
CA ALA A 149 -19.32 -34.51 12.27
C ALA A 149 -20.68 -34.27 12.89
#